data_6cb4eb29f73e1e497c5af52b6ce37212
#
_entry.id   6cb4eb29f73e1e497c5af52b6ce37212
#
_cell.length_a   1.000
_cell.length_b   1.000
_cell.length_c   1.000
_cell.angle_alpha   90.00
_cell.angle_beta   90.00
_cell.angle_gamma   90.00
#
_symmetry.space_group_name_H-M   'P 1'
#
loop_
_entity.id
_entity.type
_entity.pdbx_description
1 polymer ?
#
loop_
_entity_poly.entity_id
_entity_poly.type
_entity_poly.pdbx_seq_one_letter_code
_entity_poly.pdbx_strand_id
1 'polypeptide(L)'
;MPSTPQIGANELLEISQLIVDDLGSGIVVFRNAFNVEESILRHIDECAAEAHKSRWSYVTDEEGVEYGINEDGFRYRLEDVPNAPVRLLEPVTEATSPDVVKYFTGLEDAIYKCLIRYTDMFPLIVGSLWWKTRGHILRYEGGGILGWHQDNDTNYKVTQGIRYMPRGQVALRQTAGALAYFNDCVDSQDELDGTNFAGGHLKFAYLGIDYRPRKGDIIMFPTNYICAHGVTKMEGGTRYAYLSFFGQGGTDNAANIRIKEKDASIQWCEPVWFDNIYDDYELYCKSEYSIWSKPTPGLELGSNPVFQNRCVTQYGETHTAQEVNQVETI
;
A
#
# COMPACT_ATOMS: atom_id res chain seq x y z
N MET A 1 -21.98 -16.74 -4.59
CA MET A 1 -22.69 -15.85 -5.53
C MET A 1 -21.65 -14.94 -6.13
N PRO A 2 -21.70 -14.56 -7.43
CA PRO A 2 -20.80 -13.53 -7.92
C PRO A 2 -21.03 -12.26 -7.09
N SER A 3 -19.96 -11.60 -6.69
CA SER A 3 -20.03 -10.33 -5.99
C SER A 3 -20.60 -9.26 -6.91
N THR A 4 -21.34 -8.30 -6.37
CA THR A 4 -21.78 -7.14 -7.16
C THR A 4 -20.63 -6.17 -7.26
N PRO A 5 -20.28 -5.63 -8.44
CA PRO A 5 -19.25 -4.61 -8.57
C PRO A 5 -19.49 -3.42 -7.64
N GLN A 6 -18.39 -2.87 -7.09
CA GLN A 6 -18.44 -1.68 -6.22
C GLN A 6 -18.37 -0.38 -7.04
N ILE A 7 -17.90 -0.48 -8.30
CA ILE A 7 -17.80 0.67 -9.19
C ILE A 7 -18.97 0.73 -10.17
N GLY A 8 -19.47 1.95 -10.43
CA GLY A 8 -20.52 2.23 -11.41
C GLY A 8 -20.03 3.19 -12.51
N ALA A 9 -20.94 3.72 -13.30
CA ALA A 9 -20.60 4.58 -14.45
C ALA A 9 -19.84 5.85 -14.05
N ASN A 10 -20.16 6.46 -12.91
CA ASN A 10 -19.47 7.66 -12.44
C ASN A 10 -18.03 7.34 -12.03
N GLU A 11 -17.84 6.26 -11.30
CA GLU A 11 -16.52 5.81 -10.86
C GLU A 11 -15.64 5.40 -12.05
N LEU A 12 -16.19 4.79 -13.09
CA LEU A 12 -15.46 4.50 -14.33
C LEU A 12 -14.89 5.78 -14.96
N LEU A 13 -15.72 6.84 -15.02
CA LEU A 13 -15.28 8.13 -15.54
C LEU A 13 -14.19 8.75 -14.65
N GLU A 14 -14.37 8.75 -13.32
CA GLU A 14 -13.40 9.28 -12.37
C GLU A 14 -12.05 8.53 -12.48
N ILE A 15 -12.06 7.20 -12.57
CA ILE A 15 -10.85 6.40 -12.77
C ILE A 15 -10.14 6.79 -14.08
N SER A 16 -10.89 7.06 -15.14
CA SER A 16 -10.33 7.46 -16.43
C SER A 16 -9.67 8.84 -16.41
N GLN A 17 -10.11 9.70 -15.50
CA GLN A 17 -9.61 11.08 -15.35
C GLN A 17 -8.39 11.19 -14.42
N LEU A 18 -8.00 10.09 -13.77
CA LEU A 18 -6.79 10.08 -12.94
C LEU A 18 -5.57 10.46 -13.76
N ILE A 19 -4.81 11.44 -13.28
CA ILE A 19 -3.56 11.87 -13.88
C ILE A 19 -2.47 10.88 -13.47
N VAL A 20 -1.94 10.18 -14.46
CA VAL A 20 -0.98 9.08 -14.26
C VAL A 20 0.41 9.52 -14.68
N ASP A 21 1.37 9.31 -13.80
CA ASP A 21 2.80 9.51 -14.04
C ASP A 21 3.50 8.16 -13.80
N ASP A 22 3.90 7.48 -14.89
CA ASP A 22 4.57 6.18 -14.86
C ASP A 22 6.08 6.40 -14.71
N LEU A 23 6.61 6.04 -13.56
CA LEU A 23 8.04 6.13 -13.25
C LEU A 23 8.84 4.91 -13.72
N GLY A 24 8.16 3.91 -14.27
CA GLY A 24 8.75 2.65 -14.72
C GLY A 24 8.76 1.56 -13.64
N SER A 25 9.05 0.34 -14.05
CA SER A 25 9.15 -0.84 -13.16
C SER A 25 7.90 -1.13 -12.31
N GLY A 26 6.73 -0.68 -12.75
CA GLY A 26 5.48 -0.80 -12.02
C GLY A 26 5.30 0.24 -10.91
N ILE A 27 6.12 1.29 -10.88
CA ILE A 27 5.98 2.41 -9.96
C ILE A 27 5.20 3.52 -10.64
N VAL A 28 4.01 3.81 -10.12
CA VAL A 28 3.05 4.74 -10.73
C VAL A 28 2.59 5.77 -9.71
N VAL A 29 2.59 7.03 -10.11
CA VAL A 29 2.06 8.12 -9.30
C VAL A 29 0.75 8.61 -9.90
N PHE A 30 -0.28 8.64 -9.09
CA PHE A 30 -1.57 9.26 -9.38
C PHE A 30 -1.57 10.65 -8.77
N ARG A 31 -1.55 11.69 -9.62
CA ARG A 31 -1.44 13.09 -9.21
C ARG A 31 -2.79 13.66 -8.79
N ASN A 32 -2.80 14.40 -7.67
CA ASN A 32 -4.02 15.03 -7.15
C ASN A 32 -5.21 14.05 -7.02
N ALA A 33 -4.92 12.81 -6.60
CA ALA A 33 -5.91 11.75 -6.56
C ALA A 33 -6.91 11.88 -5.39
N PHE A 34 -6.60 12.73 -4.39
CA PHE A 34 -7.49 13.02 -3.27
C PHE A 34 -7.25 14.43 -2.71
N ASN A 35 -8.24 14.95 -1.99
CA ASN A 35 -8.14 16.25 -1.33
C ASN A 35 -7.60 16.10 0.09
N VAL A 36 -6.79 17.05 0.52
CA VAL A 36 -6.25 17.10 1.89
C VAL A 36 -6.88 18.25 2.67
N GLU A 37 -7.42 17.94 3.84
CA GLU A 37 -8.03 18.89 4.76
C GLU A 37 -7.11 19.14 5.97
N GLU A 38 -6.98 20.39 6.42
CA GLU A 38 -6.16 20.74 7.59
C GLU A 38 -6.65 20.08 8.88
N SER A 39 -7.97 19.87 9.00
CA SER A 39 -8.56 19.16 10.13
C SER A 39 -8.01 17.75 10.30
N ILE A 40 -7.68 17.11 9.18
CA ILE A 40 -7.12 15.75 9.16
C ILE A 40 -5.66 15.76 9.63
N LEU A 41 -4.87 16.74 9.24
CA LEU A 41 -3.48 16.86 9.73
C LEU A 41 -3.46 17.03 11.25
N ARG A 42 -4.34 17.86 11.80
CA ARG A 42 -4.50 18.00 13.25
C ARG A 42 -4.89 16.68 13.92
N HIS A 43 -5.84 15.96 13.36
CA HIS A 43 -6.23 14.65 13.88
C HIS A 43 -5.05 13.66 13.89
N ILE A 44 -4.23 13.65 12.83
CA ILE A 44 -3.02 12.82 12.76
C ILE A 44 -2.03 13.22 13.85
N ASP A 45 -1.82 14.53 14.10
CA ASP A 45 -0.93 15.00 15.15
C ASP A 45 -1.42 14.61 16.55
N GLU A 46 -2.73 14.64 16.78
CA GLU A 46 -3.36 14.19 18.03
C GLU A 46 -3.13 12.68 18.23
N CYS A 47 -3.36 11.86 17.18
CA CYS A 47 -3.06 10.43 17.22
C CYS A 47 -1.59 10.17 17.53
N ALA A 48 -0.67 10.93 16.90
CA ALA A 48 0.76 10.81 17.12
C ALA A 48 1.17 11.16 18.54
N ALA A 49 0.61 12.24 19.10
CA ALA A 49 0.88 12.66 20.48
C ALA A 49 0.46 11.61 21.50
N GLU A 50 -0.67 10.94 21.29
CA GLU A 50 -1.10 9.83 22.14
C GLU A 50 -0.21 8.60 21.98
N ALA A 51 0.19 8.27 20.74
CA ALA A 51 1.08 7.15 20.48
C ALA A 51 2.44 7.32 21.19
N HIS A 52 3.00 8.52 21.15
CA HIS A 52 4.26 8.81 21.86
C HIS A 52 4.16 8.62 23.37
N LYS A 53 3.02 8.90 23.97
CA LYS A 53 2.83 8.74 25.43
C LYS A 53 2.73 7.29 25.87
N SER A 54 2.19 6.40 25.04
CA SER A 54 1.71 5.09 25.48
C SER A 54 2.45 3.87 24.93
N ARG A 55 3.30 4.02 23.93
CA ARG A 55 3.77 2.88 23.11
C ARG A 55 5.28 2.65 23.08
N TRP A 56 6.04 3.33 23.91
CA TRP A 56 7.48 3.14 24.02
C TRP A 56 7.84 2.25 25.20
N SER A 57 8.64 1.20 24.96
CA SER A 57 9.32 0.44 26.01
C SER A 57 10.77 0.92 26.08
N TYR A 58 11.28 1.17 27.28
CA TYR A 58 12.66 1.64 27.47
C TYR A 58 13.51 0.50 27.99
N VAL A 59 14.69 0.35 27.40
CA VAL A 59 15.68 -0.66 27.78
C VAL A 59 17.06 -0.06 27.83
N THR A 60 17.90 -0.59 28.72
CA THR A 60 19.32 -0.26 28.80
C THR A 60 20.11 -1.49 28.36
N ASP A 61 21.10 -1.34 27.50
CA ASP A 61 21.96 -2.45 27.10
C ASP A 61 23.09 -2.72 28.11
N GLU A 62 23.92 -3.71 27.80
CA GLU A 62 25.03 -4.14 28.66
C GLU A 62 26.10 -3.06 28.77
N GLU A 63 26.18 -2.11 27.85
CA GLU A 63 27.09 -0.98 27.82
C GLU A 63 26.55 0.25 28.56
N GLY A 64 25.32 0.17 29.09
CA GLY A 64 24.64 1.24 29.81
C GLY A 64 23.96 2.27 28.89
N VAL A 65 23.81 1.99 27.60
CA VAL A 65 23.13 2.87 26.66
C VAL A 65 21.62 2.64 26.73
N GLU A 66 20.89 3.74 26.90
CA GLU A 66 19.43 3.70 26.95
C GLU A 66 18.80 3.81 25.57
N TYR A 67 17.76 3.02 25.34
CA TYR A 67 17.00 2.97 24.10
C TYR A 67 15.50 2.97 24.37
N GLY A 68 14.77 3.63 23.47
CA GLY A 68 13.34 3.41 23.30
C GLY A 68 13.08 2.36 22.21
N ILE A 69 12.18 1.43 22.48
CA ILE A 69 11.69 0.44 21.50
C ILE A 69 10.23 0.76 21.25
N ASN A 70 9.86 1.01 19.99
CA ASN A 70 8.46 1.22 19.63
C ASN A 70 7.70 -0.12 19.53
N GLU A 71 6.39 -0.06 19.34
CA GLU A 71 5.54 -1.25 19.23
C GLU A 71 5.89 -2.17 18.04
N ASP A 72 6.54 -1.63 17.00
CA ASP A 72 7.03 -2.38 15.85
C ASP A 72 8.37 -3.09 16.13
N GLY A 73 8.94 -2.90 17.32
CA GLY A 73 10.22 -3.48 17.71
C GLY A 73 11.46 -2.72 17.20
N PHE A 74 11.28 -1.52 16.62
CA PHE A 74 12.41 -0.69 16.24
C PHE A 74 13.05 -0.02 17.47
N ARG A 75 14.37 -0.07 17.51
CA ARG A 75 15.18 0.44 18.61
C ARG A 75 15.81 1.78 18.23
N TYR A 76 15.55 2.80 19.04
CA TYR A 76 16.10 4.15 18.90
C TYR A 76 16.90 4.50 20.15
N ARG A 77 17.99 5.26 20.01
CA ARG A 77 18.62 5.85 21.18
C ARG A 77 17.63 6.77 21.89
N LEU A 78 17.73 6.88 23.21
CA LEU A 78 16.77 7.68 24.01
C LEU A 78 16.68 9.13 23.52
N GLU A 79 17.80 9.70 23.09
CA GLU A 79 17.91 11.05 22.51
C GLU A 79 17.16 11.21 21.17
N ASP A 80 17.03 10.11 20.42
CA ASP A 80 16.36 10.09 19.10
C ASP A 80 14.86 9.78 19.20
N VAL A 81 14.39 9.28 20.35
CA VAL A 81 12.96 8.91 20.54
C VAL A 81 12.00 10.06 20.25
N PRO A 82 12.26 11.31 20.65
CA PRO A 82 11.36 12.43 20.34
C PRO A 82 11.21 12.69 18.83
N ASN A 83 12.21 12.32 18.01
CA ASN A 83 12.25 12.54 16.58
C ASN A 83 12.03 11.25 15.79
N ALA A 84 11.80 10.14 16.48
CA ALA A 84 11.55 8.87 15.82
C ALA A 84 10.27 8.94 14.98
N PRO A 85 10.28 8.35 13.77
CA PRO A 85 9.06 8.32 12.98
C PRO A 85 7.97 7.56 13.74
N VAL A 86 6.82 8.20 13.93
CA VAL A 86 5.64 7.54 14.47
C VAL A 86 5.02 6.74 13.33
N ARG A 87 5.27 5.43 13.34
CA ARG A 87 4.80 4.52 12.30
C ARG A 87 3.49 3.86 12.72
N LEU A 88 2.74 3.46 11.70
CA LEU A 88 1.60 2.56 11.84
C LEU A 88 0.52 3.07 12.80
N LEU A 89 0.33 4.39 12.85
CA LEU A 89 -0.78 4.96 13.59
C LEU A 89 -2.10 4.56 12.94
N GLU A 90 -3.00 4.06 13.75
CA GLU A 90 -4.36 3.79 13.33
C GLU A 90 -5.14 5.12 13.25
N PRO A 91 -5.56 5.55 12.04
CA PRO A 91 -6.19 6.87 11.86
C PRO A 91 -7.64 6.91 12.37
N VAL A 92 -8.25 5.73 12.51
CA VAL A 92 -9.65 5.56 12.93
C VAL A 92 -9.72 4.55 14.07
N THR A 93 -10.32 4.97 15.17
CA THR A 93 -10.63 4.16 16.36
C THR A 93 -12.12 4.27 16.68
N GLU A 94 -12.61 3.53 17.67
CA GLU A 94 -14.01 3.63 18.12
C GLU A 94 -14.39 5.03 18.58
N ALA A 95 -13.43 5.83 19.07
CA ALA A 95 -13.64 7.20 19.53
C ALA A 95 -13.55 8.26 18.42
N THR A 96 -13.22 7.87 17.19
CA THR A 96 -13.00 8.81 16.09
C THR A 96 -14.32 9.43 15.60
N SER A 97 -14.30 10.75 15.33
CA SER A 97 -15.50 11.45 14.86
C SER A 97 -15.98 10.92 13.50
N PRO A 98 -17.30 10.95 13.24
CA PRO A 98 -17.86 10.47 11.97
C PRO A 98 -17.29 11.18 10.73
N ASP A 99 -16.94 12.47 10.82
CA ASP A 99 -16.38 13.23 9.71
C ASP A 99 -14.97 12.74 9.35
N VAL A 100 -14.15 12.45 10.34
CA VAL A 100 -12.80 11.87 10.13
C VAL A 100 -12.93 10.45 9.57
N VAL A 101 -13.84 9.63 10.07
CA VAL A 101 -14.12 8.30 9.52
C VAL A 101 -14.52 8.41 8.06
N LYS A 102 -15.43 9.34 7.73
CA LYS A 102 -15.88 9.59 6.36
C LYS A 102 -14.72 10.01 5.45
N TYR A 103 -13.83 10.87 5.95
CA TYR A 103 -12.66 11.30 5.19
C TYR A 103 -11.75 10.11 4.84
N PHE A 104 -11.35 9.30 5.82
CA PHE A 104 -10.48 8.15 5.56
C PHE A 104 -11.18 7.08 4.71
N THR A 105 -12.49 6.92 4.83
CA THR A 105 -13.26 6.06 3.91
C THR A 105 -13.16 6.59 2.48
N GLY A 106 -13.32 7.90 2.26
CA GLY A 106 -13.14 8.51 0.95
C GLY A 106 -11.72 8.39 0.41
N LEU A 107 -10.70 8.45 1.27
CA LEU A 107 -9.31 8.17 0.87
C LEU A 107 -9.11 6.72 0.44
N GLU A 108 -9.70 5.75 1.16
CA GLU A 108 -9.69 4.34 0.76
C GLU A 108 -10.37 4.12 -0.60
N ASP A 109 -11.47 4.83 -0.88
CA ASP A 109 -12.14 4.80 -2.18
C ASP A 109 -11.25 5.39 -3.29
N ALA A 110 -10.53 6.48 -3.01
CA ALA A 110 -9.57 7.05 -3.96
C ALA A 110 -8.41 6.08 -4.26
N ILE A 111 -7.85 5.44 -3.22
CA ILE A 111 -6.82 4.41 -3.38
C ILE A 111 -7.36 3.22 -4.19
N TYR A 112 -8.61 2.83 -3.97
CA TYR A 112 -9.24 1.75 -4.74
C TYR A 112 -9.40 2.09 -6.22
N LYS A 113 -9.81 3.32 -6.55
CA LYS A 113 -9.87 3.80 -7.94
C LYS A 113 -8.49 3.81 -8.61
N CYS A 114 -7.46 4.24 -7.88
CA CYS A 114 -6.07 4.14 -8.33
C CYS A 114 -5.66 2.68 -8.57
N LEU A 115 -6.08 1.74 -7.70
CA LEU A 115 -5.80 0.31 -7.86
C LEU A 115 -6.45 -0.27 -9.12
N ILE A 116 -7.69 0.07 -9.43
CA ILE A 116 -8.35 -0.36 -10.68
C ILE A 116 -7.56 0.18 -11.89
N ARG A 117 -7.16 1.45 -11.87
CA ARG A 117 -6.35 2.03 -12.95
C ARG A 117 -4.97 1.39 -13.05
N TYR A 118 -4.34 1.11 -11.93
CA TYR A 118 -3.06 0.39 -11.85
C TYR A 118 -3.18 -1.03 -12.42
N THR A 119 -4.27 -1.72 -12.10
CA THR A 119 -4.57 -3.06 -12.64
C THR A 119 -4.79 -3.03 -14.15
N ASP A 120 -5.37 -1.96 -14.69
CA ASP A 120 -5.49 -1.78 -16.15
C ASP A 120 -4.11 -1.68 -16.84
N MET A 121 -3.15 -1.03 -16.19
CA MET A 121 -1.75 -0.94 -16.68
C MET A 121 -1.00 -2.27 -16.53
N PHE A 122 -1.27 -3.01 -15.45
CA PHE A 122 -0.58 -4.26 -15.09
C PHE A 122 -1.59 -5.39 -14.79
N PRO A 123 -2.33 -5.88 -15.80
CA PRO A 123 -3.54 -6.69 -15.58
C PRO A 123 -3.30 -8.00 -14.84
N LEU A 124 -2.15 -8.63 -14.98
CA LEU A 124 -1.88 -9.90 -14.30
C LEU A 124 -1.78 -9.78 -12.77
N ILE A 125 -1.69 -8.57 -12.22
CA ILE A 125 -1.67 -8.38 -10.77
C ILE A 125 -3.01 -8.77 -10.12
N VAL A 126 -4.14 -8.68 -10.84
CA VAL A 126 -5.46 -8.93 -10.29
C VAL A 126 -5.58 -10.30 -9.61
N GLY A 127 -4.89 -11.30 -10.16
CA GLY A 127 -4.84 -12.65 -9.59
C GLY A 127 -4.13 -12.73 -8.22
N SER A 128 -3.41 -11.68 -7.83
CA SER A 128 -2.69 -11.58 -6.56
C SER A 128 -3.32 -10.59 -5.59
N LEU A 129 -4.48 -10.02 -5.91
CA LEU A 129 -5.19 -9.06 -5.10
C LEU A 129 -6.34 -9.76 -4.34
N TRP A 130 -6.01 -10.49 -3.29
CA TRP A 130 -6.99 -11.26 -2.51
C TRP A 130 -7.50 -10.51 -1.30
N TRP A 131 -6.68 -9.62 -0.74
CA TRP A 131 -6.99 -8.82 0.43
C TRP A 131 -6.31 -7.47 0.36
N LYS A 132 -6.82 -6.51 1.13
CA LYS A 132 -6.19 -5.22 1.39
C LYS A 132 -6.08 -4.98 2.89
N THR A 133 -5.13 -4.16 3.30
CA THR A 133 -5.22 -3.43 4.56
C THR A 133 -5.90 -2.09 4.31
N ARG A 134 -6.74 -1.62 5.23
CA ARG A 134 -6.96 -0.19 5.37
C ARG A 134 -5.69 0.42 5.93
N GLY A 135 -5.44 1.69 5.57
CA GLY A 135 -4.11 2.21 5.76
C GLY A 135 -3.75 2.63 7.17
N HIS A 136 -2.45 2.73 7.36
CA HIS A 136 -1.81 3.29 8.54
C HIS A 136 -1.27 4.67 8.23
N ILE A 137 -1.23 5.54 9.22
CA ILE A 137 -0.53 6.81 9.11
C ILE A 137 0.96 6.62 9.37
N LEU A 138 1.76 7.20 8.48
CA LEU A 138 3.19 7.39 8.65
C LEU A 138 3.46 8.87 8.85
N ARG A 139 3.94 9.24 10.04
CA ARG A 139 4.30 10.61 10.37
C ARG A 139 5.78 10.69 10.71
N TYR A 140 6.51 11.53 10.01
CA TYR A 140 7.94 11.75 10.19
C TYR A 140 8.22 13.20 10.50
N GLU A 141 9.08 13.46 11.47
CA GLU A 141 9.61 14.77 11.80
C GLU A 141 11.10 14.88 11.48
N GLY A 142 11.69 16.05 11.72
CA GLY A 142 13.09 16.33 11.46
C GLY A 142 14.02 15.27 12.04
N GLY A 143 14.94 14.77 11.22
CA GLY A 143 15.83 13.66 11.56
C GLY A 143 15.30 12.28 11.27
N GLY A 144 13.97 12.11 11.07
CA GLY A 144 13.35 10.83 10.73
C GLY A 144 13.89 10.24 9.43
N ILE A 145 14.11 8.94 9.41
CA ILE A 145 14.65 8.18 8.27
C ILE A 145 14.04 6.78 8.27
N LEU A 146 13.85 6.20 7.09
CA LEU A 146 13.56 4.79 6.97
C LEU A 146 14.60 4.12 6.06
N GLY A 147 15.30 3.15 6.60
CA GLY A 147 16.33 2.40 5.86
C GLY A 147 15.77 1.60 4.69
N TRP A 148 16.69 1.10 3.87
CA TRP A 148 16.36 0.26 2.73
C TRP A 148 15.65 -1.02 3.18
N HIS A 149 14.47 -1.28 2.61
CA HIS A 149 13.68 -2.47 2.85
C HIS A 149 12.79 -2.80 1.65
N GLN A 150 12.21 -3.96 1.68
CA GLN A 150 11.09 -4.35 0.82
C GLN A 150 9.89 -4.69 1.72
N ASP A 151 8.70 -4.34 1.31
CA ASP A 151 7.50 -4.56 2.12
C ASP A 151 7.06 -6.03 2.15
N ASN A 152 7.51 -6.83 1.18
CA ASN A 152 7.27 -8.27 1.12
C ASN A 152 8.34 -9.08 1.88
N ASP A 153 9.08 -8.45 2.79
CA ASP A 153 10.11 -9.13 3.57
C ASP A 153 9.55 -9.70 4.87
N THR A 154 9.62 -11.01 5.00
CA THR A 154 9.50 -11.67 6.29
C THR A 154 10.86 -11.66 6.95
N ASN A 155 11.08 -10.79 7.91
CA ASN A 155 12.34 -10.67 8.59
C ASN A 155 12.62 -11.89 9.50
N TYR A 156 13.10 -12.96 8.90
CA TYR A 156 13.44 -14.22 9.60
C TYR A 156 14.53 -14.07 10.67
N LYS A 157 15.28 -12.97 10.66
CA LYS A 157 16.36 -12.73 11.64
C LYS A 157 15.85 -12.12 12.93
N VAL A 158 14.81 -11.32 12.89
CA VAL A 158 14.30 -10.60 14.05
C VAL A 158 13.33 -11.42 14.88
N THR A 159 12.59 -12.33 14.25
CA THR A 159 11.63 -13.17 14.96
C THR A 159 12.16 -14.61 15.07
N GLN A 160 12.84 -14.92 16.17
CA GLN A 160 13.23 -16.31 16.48
C GLN A 160 12.02 -17.28 16.40
N GLY A 161 10.81 -16.79 16.60
CA GLY A 161 9.56 -17.55 16.47
C GLY A 161 9.22 -17.97 15.04
N ILE A 162 9.62 -17.23 14.00
CA ILE A 162 9.33 -17.61 12.59
C ILE A 162 10.05 -18.91 12.19
N ARG A 163 11.19 -19.21 12.81
CA ARG A 163 11.91 -20.46 12.59
C ARG A 163 11.04 -21.69 12.85
N TYR A 164 10.05 -21.56 13.69
CA TYR A 164 9.15 -22.65 14.12
C TYR A 164 7.73 -22.48 13.57
N MET A 165 7.46 -21.41 12.81
CA MET A 165 6.15 -21.25 12.17
C MET A 165 5.95 -22.31 11.10
N PRO A 166 4.82 -23.01 11.09
CA PRO A 166 4.42 -23.84 9.96
C PRO A 166 4.44 -23.00 8.68
N ARG A 167 4.96 -23.54 7.60
CA ARG A 167 5.07 -22.84 6.30
C ARG A 167 3.76 -22.20 5.85
N GLY A 168 2.62 -22.81 6.15
CA GLY A 168 1.29 -22.28 5.85
C GLY A 168 0.93 -20.99 6.59
N GLN A 169 1.60 -20.66 7.70
CA GLN A 169 1.33 -19.43 8.46
C GLN A 169 2.13 -18.21 7.96
N VAL A 170 3.11 -18.44 7.08
CA VAL A 170 3.99 -17.38 6.52
C VAL A 170 3.48 -16.91 5.15
N ALA A 171 2.30 -17.32 4.73
CA ALA A 171 1.85 -17.19 3.35
C ALA A 171 1.09 -15.91 3.01
N LEU A 172 0.82 -15.03 3.97
CA LEU A 172 0.32 -13.70 3.66
C LEU A 172 1.45 -12.87 3.09
N ARG A 173 1.32 -12.45 1.83
CA ARG A 173 2.33 -11.68 1.12
C ARG A 173 1.72 -10.43 0.53
N GLN A 174 2.34 -9.32 0.81
CA GLN A 174 2.06 -8.06 0.15
C GLN A 174 2.53 -8.16 -1.30
N THR A 175 1.70 -7.70 -2.22
CA THR A 175 1.97 -7.71 -3.67
C THR A 175 2.21 -6.30 -4.18
N ALA A 176 1.41 -5.35 -3.71
CA ALA A 176 1.57 -3.94 -4.00
C ALA A 176 1.34 -3.08 -2.75
N GLY A 177 2.03 -1.96 -2.69
CA GLY A 177 1.84 -0.91 -1.71
C GLY A 177 1.28 0.36 -2.36
N ALA A 178 0.51 1.13 -1.59
CA ALA A 178 0.03 2.46 -1.95
C ALA A 178 0.37 3.44 -0.84
N LEU A 179 1.02 4.56 -1.18
CA LEU A 179 1.29 5.66 -0.27
C LEU A 179 0.55 6.92 -0.76
N ALA A 180 -0.36 7.43 0.06
CA ALA A 180 -1.03 8.71 -0.18
C ALA A 180 -0.35 9.80 0.65
N TYR A 181 -0.02 10.94 0.04
CA TYR A 181 0.75 12.01 0.67
C TYR A 181 -0.12 13.22 0.97
N PHE A 182 -0.07 13.70 2.20
CA PHE A 182 -0.92 14.80 2.65
C PHE A 182 -0.26 16.17 2.50
N ASN A 183 1.04 16.25 2.24
CA ASN A 183 1.73 17.52 2.08
C ASN A 183 2.93 17.44 1.13
N ASP A 184 3.40 18.62 0.73
CA ASP A 184 4.42 18.78 -0.28
C ASP A 184 5.84 18.64 0.29
N CYS A 185 6.72 18.01 -0.47
CA CYS A 185 8.15 18.04 -0.25
C CYS A 185 8.76 19.23 -0.99
N VAL A 186 9.45 20.10 -0.26
CA VAL A 186 10.19 21.26 -0.83
C VAL A 186 11.68 20.96 -0.99
N ASP A 187 12.38 21.80 -1.75
CA ASP A 187 13.78 21.57 -2.11
C ASP A 187 14.75 21.85 -0.95
N SER A 188 14.40 22.75 -0.05
CA SER A 188 15.26 23.16 1.06
C SER A 188 14.48 23.55 2.32
N GLN A 189 15.18 23.62 3.44
CA GLN A 189 14.62 24.10 4.70
C GLN A 189 14.15 25.56 4.65
N ASP A 190 14.76 26.37 3.76
CA ASP A 190 14.42 27.78 3.61
C ASP A 190 13.02 28.01 2.98
N GLU A 191 12.47 26.95 2.37
CA GLU A 191 11.13 26.96 1.76
C GLU A 191 10.03 26.43 2.68
N LEU A 192 10.40 26.10 3.93
CA LEU A 192 9.41 25.60 4.91
C LEU A 192 8.43 26.72 5.30
N ASP A 193 7.14 26.42 5.17
CA ASP A 193 6.03 27.34 5.49
C ASP A 193 5.15 26.83 6.66
N GLY A 194 5.54 25.72 7.29
CA GLY A 194 4.80 25.06 8.36
C GLY A 194 3.75 24.05 7.87
N THR A 195 3.49 23.96 6.57
CA THR A 195 2.55 23.00 5.97
C THR A 195 3.24 21.93 5.13
N ASN A 196 4.49 22.16 4.76
CA ASN A 196 5.34 21.32 3.92
C ASN A 196 6.52 20.73 4.71
N PHE A 197 7.38 19.97 4.02
CA PHE A 197 8.57 19.37 4.61
C PHE A 197 9.74 19.34 3.62
N ALA A 198 10.97 19.28 4.15
CA ALA A 198 12.19 19.13 3.37
C ALA A 198 12.89 17.79 3.68
N GLY A 199 13.53 17.19 2.70
CA GLY A 199 14.03 15.82 2.77
C GLY A 199 12.89 14.80 2.69
N GLY A 200 13.04 13.61 3.28
CA GLY A 200 11.95 12.62 3.36
C GLY A 200 11.47 12.07 2.02
N HIS A 201 12.32 12.08 0.99
CA HIS A 201 12.01 11.52 -0.33
C HIS A 201 11.85 10.01 -0.26
N LEU A 202 10.97 9.46 -1.09
CA LEU A 202 10.89 8.02 -1.32
C LEU A 202 11.87 7.63 -2.43
N LYS A 203 12.90 6.89 -2.08
CA LYS A 203 13.91 6.40 -3.04
C LYS A 203 13.77 4.90 -3.26
N PHE A 204 14.00 4.49 -4.52
CA PHE A 204 14.04 3.07 -4.89
C PHE A 204 15.50 2.67 -5.17
N ALA A 205 16.00 1.72 -4.37
CA ALA A 205 17.43 1.43 -4.25
C ALA A 205 18.10 1.02 -5.59
N TYR A 206 17.39 0.26 -6.42
CA TYR A 206 17.95 -0.33 -7.64
C TYR A 206 17.53 0.37 -8.93
N LEU A 207 16.57 1.30 -8.85
CA LEU A 207 15.92 1.85 -10.03
C LEU A 207 16.34 3.29 -10.33
N GLY A 208 17.13 3.92 -9.45
CA GLY A 208 17.55 5.31 -9.61
C GLY A 208 16.40 6.32 -9.47
N ILE A 209 15.25 5.88 -8.97
CA ILE A 209 14.07 6.73 -8.77
C ILE A 209 14.19 7.43 -7.42
N ASP A 210 14.09 8.75 -7.45
CA ASP A 210 14.02 9.63 -6.28
C ASP A 210 12.73 10.43 -6.35
N TYR A 211 11.69 9.89 -5.70
CA TYR A 211 10.36 10.48 -5.75
C TYR A 211 10.18 11.49 -4.61
N ARG A 212 9.89 12.73 -4.99
CA ARG A 212 9.52 13.82 -4.08
C ARG A 212 8.01 13.88 -3.94
N PRO A 213 7.48 13.60 -2.74
CA PRO A 213 6.04 13.62 -2.50
C PRO A 213 5.40 14.98 -2.76
N ARG A 214 4.16 14.95 -3.28
CA ARG A 214 3.31 16.13 -3.41
C ARG A 214 1.98 15.87 -2.75
N LYS A 215 1.40 16.93 -2.20
CA LYS A 215 0.06 16.91 -1.60
C LYS A 215 -0.98 16.35 -2.57
N GLY A 216 -1.75 15.36 -2.12
CA GLY A 216 -2.79 14.72 -2.92
C GLY A 216 -2.30 13.61 -3.85
N ASP A 217 -1.00 13.34 -3.91
CA ASP A 217 -0.47 12.22 -4.70
C ASP A 217 -0.69 10.87 -4.01
N ILE A 218 -0.99 9.86 -4.83
CA ILE A 218 -0.97 8.45 -4.43
C ILE A 218 0.07 7.75 -5.30
N ILE A 219 1.13 7.21 -4.70
CA ILE A 219 2.10 6.37 -5.40
C ILE A 219 1.80 4.90 -5.12
N MET A 220 1.78 4.09 -6.18
CA MET A 220 1.64 2.64 -6.10
C MET A 220 2.86 1.95 -6.68
N PHE A 221 3.28 0.86 -6.04
CA PHE A 221 4.46 0.11 -6.47
C PHE A 221 4.42 -1.35 -6.00
N PRO A 222 5.13 -2.25 -6.73
CA PRO A 222 5.31 -3.64 -6.28
C PRO A 222 6.13 -3.69 -4.99
N THR A 223 5.77 -4.60 -4.09
CA THR A 223 6.43 -4.75 -2.78
C THR A 223 7.64 -5.68 -2.79
N ASN A 224 8.07 -6.13 -3.98
CA ASN A 224 9.16 -7.08 -4.14
C ASN A 224 10.55 -6.42 -3.98
N TYR A 225 11.60 -7.25 -4.00
CA TYR A 225 13.00 -6.82 -3.80
C TYR A 225 13.53 -5.85 -4.88
N ILE A 226 12.98 -5.84 -6.11
CA ILE A 226 13.39 -4.90 -7.16
C ILE A 226 12.96 -3.48 -6.78
N CYS A 227 11.80 -3.35 -6.16
CA CYS A 227 11.25 -2.10 -5.65
C CYS A 227 11.65 -1.84 -4.18
N ALA A 228 12.79 -2.41 -3.72
CA ALA A 228 13.33 -2.07 -2.43
C ALA A 228 13.52 -0.55 -2.34
N HIS A 229 13.02 0.03 -1.26
CA HIS A 229 12.92 1.47 -1.10
C HIS A 229 13.26 1.92 0.32
N GLY A 230 13.39 3.22 0.50
CA GLY A 230 13.61 3.85 1.79
C GLY A 230 13.18 5.30 1.75
N VAL A 231 13.06 5.90 2.92
CA VAL A 231 12.77 7.33 3.08
C VAL A 231 14.05 8.04 3.48
N THR A 232 14.48 9.04 2.71
CA THR A 232 15.66 9.83 3.03
C THR A 232 15.46 10.59 4.33
N LYS A 233 16.56 11.04 4.95
CA LYS A 233 16.49 11.81 6.17
C LYS A 233 15.62 13.04 5.99
N MET A 234 14.70 13.24 6.93
CA MET A 234 13.94 14.47 7.07
C MET A 234 14.86 15.61 7.46
N GLU A 235 14.87 16.69 6.69
CA GLU A 235 15.69 17.88 6.95
C GLU A 235 14.90 18.93 7.76
N GLY A 236 13.57 18.93 7.63
CA GLY A 236 12.70 19.81 8.39
C GLY A 236 11.22 19.62 8.07
N GLY A 237 10.35 20.20 8.88
CA GLY A 237 8.91 20.05 8.77
C GLY A 237 8.41 18.68 9.23
N THR A 238 7.14 18.39 8.95
CA THR A 238 6.50 17.10 9.25
C THR A 238 5.94 16.51 7.98
N ARG A 239 6.33 15.27 7.65
CA ARG A 239 5.82 14.49 6.52
C ARG A 239 4.69 13.60 6.98
N TYR A 240 3.57 13.67 6.29
CA TYR A 240 2.39 12.86 6.54
C TYR A 240 2.08 11.98 5.33
N ALA A 241 1.95 10.68 5.56
CA ALA A 241 1.57 9.73 4.54
C ALA A 241 0.60 8.69 5.10
N TYR A 242 -0.19 8.09 4.21
CA TYR A 242 -1.10 7.00 4.53
C TYR A 242 -0.70 5.79 3.68
N LEU A 243 -0.38 4.68 4.33
CA LEU A 243 0.14 3.47 3.70
C LEU A 243 -0.90 2.36 3.73
N SER A 244 -1.29 1.86 2.57
CA SER A 244 -2.12 0.66 2.41
C SER A 244 -1.36 -0.42 1.65
N PHE A 245 -1.68 -1.68 1.94
CA PHE A 245 -1.14 -2.83 1.23
C PHE A 245 -2.23 -3.67 0.59
N PHE A 246 -1.86 -4.29 -0.53
CA PHE A 246 -2.65 -5.28 -1.25
C PHE A 246 -1.83 -6.55 -1.39
N GLY A 247 -2.47 -7.69 -1.23
CA GLY A 247 -1.70 -8.92 -1.25
C GLY A 247 -2.52 -10.19 -1.48
N GLN A 248 -1.79 -11.28 -1.40
CA GLN A 248 -2.31 -12.64 -1.55
C GLN A 248 -1.89 -13.50 -0.37
N GLY A 249 -2.52 -14.65 -0.21
CA GLY A 249 -2.15 -15.63 0.80
C GLY A 249 -2.59 -17.03 0.42
N GLY A 250 -2.04 -18.03 1.10
CA GLY A 250 -2.46 -19.42 0.93
C GLY A 250 -3.88 -19.68 1.46
N THR A 251 -4.62 -20.55 0.78
CA THR A 251 -6.05 -20.81 1.07
C THR A 251 -6.29 -21.45 2.43
N ASP A 252 -5.33 -22.22 2.96
CA ASP A 252 -5.52 -23.11 4.10
C ASP A 252 -4.76 -22.70 5.36
N ASN A 253 -4.21 -21.48 5.41
CA ASN A 253 -3.51 -21.06 6.61
C ASN A 253 -4.40 -20.28 7.59
N ALA A 254 -4.07 -20.35 8.87
CA ALA A 254 -4.83 -19.72 9.93
C ALA A 254 -4.93 -18.18 9.80
N ALA A 255 -3.97 -17.55 9.12
CA ALA A 255 -3.99 -16.12 8.88
C ALA A 255 -5.06 -15.75 7.85
N ASN A 256 -5.22 -16.51 6.77
CA ASN A 256 -6.28 -16.29 5.78
C ASN A 256 -7.67 -16.54 6.39
N ILE A 257 -7.81 -17.53 7.27
CA ILE A 257 -9.07 -17.75 7.99
C ILE A 257 -9.40 -16.52 8.84
N ARG A 258 -8.44 -16.00 9.58
CA ARG A 258 -8.64 -14.78 10.38
C ARG A 258 -9.01 -13.55 9.55
N ILE A 259 -8.42 -13.39 8.36
CA ILE A 259 -8.81 -12.32 7.44
C ILE A 259 -10.27 -12.42 7.03
N LYS A 260 -10.73 -13.64 6.70
CA LYS A 260 -12.12 -13.88 6.29
C LYS A 260 -13.14 -13.69 7.40
N GLU A 261 -12.76 -14.06 8.64
CA GLU A 261 -13.66 -14.06 9.80
C GLU A 261 -13.68 -12.70 10.52
N LYS A 262 -12.70 -11.85 10.24
CA LYS A 262 -12.54 -10.61 10.97
C LYS A 262 -13.44 -9.52 10.41
N ASP A 263 -14.24 -8.91 11.27
CA ASP A 263 -15.02 -7.73 10.92
C ASP A 263 -14.08 -6.52 10.83
N ALA A 264 -13.84 -6.08 9.60
CA ALA A 264 -12.96 -4.94 9.31
C ALA A 264 -13.49 -3.60 9.84
N SER A 265 -14.75 -3.54 10.31
CA SER A 265 -15.30 -2.33 10.91
C SER A 265 -14.79 -2.07 12.33
N ILE A 266 -14.28 -3.12 13.01
CA ILE A 266 -13.84 -3.04 14.40
C ILE A 266 -12.39 -2.55 14.52
N GLN A 267 -11.54 -2.91 13.57
CA GLN A 267 -10.13 -2.50 13.57
C GLN A 267 -9.74 -1.98 12.19
N TRP A 268 -9.47 -0.71 12.09
CA TRP A 268 -9.27 -0.03 10.82
C TRP A 268 -8.17 -0.64 9.96
N CYS A 269 -7.01 -0.89 10.53
CA CYS A 269 -5.82 -1.35 9.81
C CYS A 269 -5.78 -2.86 9.54
N GLU A 270 -6.80 -3.60 9.96
CA GLU A 270 -6.81 -5.03 9.77
C GLU A 270 -7.02 -5.43 8.30
N PRO A 271 -6.40 -6.52 7.86
CA PRO A 271 -6.63 -7.04 6.51
C PRO A 271 -8.10 -7.38 6.28
N VAL A 272 -8.65 -6.92 5.17
CA VAL A 272 -10.00 -7.24 4.70
C VAL A 272 -9.95 -7.99 3.38
N TRP A 273 -10.90 -8.91 3.18
CA TRP A 273 -10.97 -9.69 1.97
C TRP A 273 -11.49 -8.87 0.78
N PHE A 274 -10.92 -9.09 -0.40
CA PHE A 274 -11.34 -8.46 -1.63
C PHE A 274 -12.33 -9.34 -2.37
N ASP A 275 -13.62 -9.04 -2.23
CA ASP A 275 -14.66 -9.84 -2.89
C ASP A 275 -14.94 -9.39 -4.32
N ASN A 276 -14.75 -8.09 -4.63
CA ASN A 276 -15.23 -7.49 -5.87
C ASN A 276 -14.13 -7.04 -6.85
N ILE A 277 -12.86 -7.10 -6.48
CA ILE A 277 -11.78 -6.52 -7.29
C ILE A 277 -11.75 -7.06 -8.73
N TYR A 278 -12.04 -8.35 -8.90
CA TYR A 278 -12.03 -8.99 -10.20
C TYR A 278 -13.19 -8.49 -11.09
N ASP A 279 -14.38 -8.42 -10.53
CA ASP A 279 -15.58 -7.95 -11.23
C ASP A 279 -15.51 -6.47 -11.56
N ASP A 280 -15.01 -5.66 -10.64
CA ASP A 280 -14.80 -4.22 -10.84
C ASP A 280 -13.75 -3.94 -11.91
N TYR A 281 -12.64 -4.68 -11.90
CA TYR A 281 -11.64 -4.58 -12.94
C TYR A 281 -12.18 -5.05 -14.30
N GLU A 282 -12.94 -6.15 -14.34
CA GLU A 282 -13.58 -6.63 -15.59
C GLU A 282 -14.51 -5.57 -16.16
N LEU A 283 -15.30 -4.90 -15.31
CA LEU A 283 -16.17 -3.82 -15.73
C LEU A 283 -15.38 -2.65 -16.32
N TYR A 284 -14.30 -2.22 -15.65
CA TYR A 284 -13.41 -1.16 -16.17
C TYR A 284 -12.75 -1.58 -17.48
N CYS A 285 -12.22 -2.79 -17.56
CA CYS A 285 -11.55 -3.32 -18.74
C CYS A 285 -12.44 -3.36 -19.99
N LYS A 286 -13.76 -3.59 -19.81
CA LYS A 286 -14.76 -3.58 -20.90
C LYS A 286 -15.22 -2.18 -21.28
N SER A 287 -14.88 -1.15 -20.48
CA SER A 287 -15.24 0.23 -20.78
C SER A 287 -14.38 0.83 -21.89
N GLU A 288 -14.86 1.91 -22.50
CA GLU A 288 -14.08 2.67 -23.49
C GLU A 288 -12.81 3.34 -22.92
N TYR A 289 -12.67 3.40 -21.60
CA TYR A 289 -11.60 4.08 -20.87
C TYR A 289 -10.36 3.19 -20.68
N SER A 290 -10.51 1.88 -20.75
CA SER A 290 -9.40 0.93 -20.58
C SER A 290 -8.39 1.05 -21.72
N ILE A 291 -7.10 0.85 -21.41
CA ILE A 291 -6.04 0.76 -22.43
C ILE A 291 -6.25 -0.44 -23.36
N TRP A 292 -7.02 -1.43 -22.94
CA TRP A 292 -7.33 -2.65 -23.70
C TRP A 292 -8.54 -2.48 -24.63
N SER A 293 -9.27 -1.38 -24.53
CA SER A 293 -10.43 -1.10 -25.39
C SER A 293 -10.05 -0.75 -26.82
N LYS A 294 -8.81 -0.31 -27.05
CA LYS A 294 -8.29 0.10 -28.36
C LYS A 294 -6.98 -0.61 -28.67
N PRO A 295 -6.74 -0.98 -29.95
CA PRO A 295 -5.43 -1.47 -30.36
C PRO A 295 -4.36 -0.41 -30.08
N THR A 296 -3.41 -0.73 -29.21
CA THR A 296 -2.27 0.15 -28.93
C THR A 296 -1.01 -0.48 -29.54
N PRO A 297 -0.24 0.24 -30.36
CA PRO A 297 1.02 -0.28 -30.88
C PRO A 297 1.93 -0.72 -29.74
N GLY A 298 2.43 -1.95 -29.79
CA GLY A 298 3.25 -2.57 -28.73
C GLY A 298 2.46 -3.34 -27.66
N LEU A 299 1.13 -3.21 -27.61
CA LEU A 299 0.23 -4.06 -26.83
C LEU A 299 -0.55 -5.00 -27.76
N GLU A 300 0.12 -5.50 -28.78
CA GLU A 300 -0.49 -6.29 -29.88
C GLU A 300 -0.97 -7.68 -29.47
N LEU A 301 -1.00 -7.99 -28.20
CA LEU A 301 -1.58 -9.23 -27.69
C LEU A 301 -3.12 -9.30 -27.85
N GLY A 302 -3.73 -8.29 -28.49
CA GLY A 302 -5.10 -8.31 -29.03
C GLY A 302 -6.24 -8.50 -28.05
N SER A 303 -5.97 -8.79 -26.78
CA SER A 303 -6.94 -8.94 -25.71
C SER A 303 -6.22 -8.92 -24.35
N ASN A 304 -6.94 -8.44 -23.33
CA ASN A 304 -6.45 -8.42 -21.96
C ASN A 304 -6.12 -9.85 -21.48
N PRO A 305 -4.88 -10.12 -21.02
CA PRO A 305 -4.44 -11.48 -20.68
C PRO A 305 -5.21 -12.15 -19.55
N VAL A 306 -5.85 -11.37 -18.66
CA VAL A 306 -6.66 -11.89 -17.55
C VAL A 306 -7.92 -12.59 -18.04
N PHE A 307 -8.53 -12.06 -19.11
CA PHE A 307 -9.82 -12.55 -19.63
C PHE A 307 -9.67 -13.42 -20.88
N GLN A 308 -8.46 -13.78 -21.26
CA GLN A 308 -8.21 -14.79 -22.26
C GLN A 308 -8.51 -16.17 -21.65
N ASN A 309 -9.55 -16.86 -22.13
CA ASN A 309 -9.83 -18.25 -21.78
C ASN A 309 -8.80 -19.22 -22.35
N ARG A 310 -7.51 -18.88 -22.22
CA ARG A 310 -6.41 -19.68 -22.76
C ARG A 310 -5.31 -19.79 -21.73
N CYS A 311 -4.96 -21.00 -21.39
CA CYS A 311 -3.77 -21.34 -20.61
C CYS A 311 -2.63 -21.69 -21.56
N VAL A 312 -1.45 -21.13 -21.34
CA VAL A 312 -0.24 -21.57 -22.03
C VAL A 312 0.38 -22.68 -21.19
N THR A 313 0.47 -23.89 -21.72
CA THR A 313 1.15 -24.99 -21.05
C THR A 313 2.66 -24.75 -21.00
N GLN A 314 3.37 -25.47 -20.13
CA GLN A 314 4.83 -25.45 -20.07
C GLN A 314 5.51 -25.85 -21.42
N TYR A 315 4.77 -26.41 -22.35
CA TYR A 315 5.24 -26.79 -23.69
C TYR A 315 4.87 -25.76 -24.76
N GLY A 316 4.32 -24.62 -24.38
CA GLY A 316 3.90 -23.57 -25.31
C GLY A 316 2.59 -23.84 -26.05
N GLU A 317 1.90 -24.91 -25.72
CA GLU A 317 0.56 -25.18 -26.26
C GLU A 317 -0.49 -24.32 -25.56
N THR A 318 -1.48 -23.87 -26.32
CA THR A 318 -2.58 -23.04 -25.81
C THR A 318 -3.86 -23.87 -25.73
N HIS A 319 -4.40 -24.03 -24.53
CA HIS A 319 -5.66 -24.75 -24.31
C HIS A 319 -6.75 -23.83 -23.79
N THR A 320 -8.00 -24.17 -24.06
CA THR A 320 -9.12 -23.51 -23.40
C THR A 320 -9.26 -24.03 -21.98
N ALA A 321 -9.90 -23.25 -21.08
CA ALA A 321 -10.12 -23.67 -19.70
C ALA A 321 -10.91 -25.01 -19.58
N GLN A 322 -11.71 -25.35 -20.59
CA GLN A 322 -12.42 -26.62 -20.66
C GLN A 322 -11.52 -27.81 -20.98
N GLU A 323 -10.48 -27.61 -21.79
CA GLU A 323 -9.50 -28.65 -22.14
C GLU A 323 -8.57 -28.97 -20.97
N VAL A 324 -8.22 -27.98 -20.15
CA VAL A 324 -7.37 -28.15 -18.96
C VAL A 324 -8.05 -29.05 -17.92
N ASN A 325 -9.35 -28.84 -17.68
CA ASN A 325 -10.10 -29.66 -16.72
C ASN A 325 -10.28 -31.14 -17.13
N GLN A 326 -10.04 -31.48 -18.42
CA GLN A 326 -10.08 -32.86 -18.89
C GLN A 326 -8.76 -33.61 -18.72
N VAL A 327 -7.64 -32.90 -18.57
CA VAL A 327 -6.31 -33.49 -18.39
C VAL A 327 -6.04 -33.86 -16.94
N GLU A 328 -6.67 -33.21 -15.96
CA GLU A 328 -6.53 -33.53 -14.54
C GLU A 328 -7.30 -34.79 -14.09
N THR A 329 -8.03 -35.45 -14.98
CA THR A 329 -8.87 -36.61 -14.67
C THR A 329 -8.28 -37.94 -15.18
N ILE A 330 -7.01 -37.96 -15.59
CA ILE A 330 -6.24 -39.16 -15.91
C ILE A 330 -5.15 -39.34 -14.84
#